data_3c3bba37a18a71938efc9c51785ec68f
#
_entry.id   3c3bba37a18a71938efc9c51785ec68f
#
_cell.length_a   1.000
_cell.length_b   1.000
_cell.length_c   1.000
_cell.angle_alpha   90.00
_cell.angle_beta   90.00
_cell.angle_gamma   90.00
#
_symmetry.space_group_name_H-M   'P 1'
#
loop_
_entity.id
_entity.type
_entity.pdbx_description
1 polymer ?
#
loop_
_entity_poly.entity_id
_entity_poly.type
_entity_poly.pdbx_seq_one_letter_code
_entity_poly.pdbx_strand_id
1 'polypeptide(L)'
;MKLFLPVLLAAAAASHSVWDGVYSAEQAARGQKAYQDGCARCHGDKLEGKDDSPPLVGDAFLKKWKNKAVSRLVDQTKRTMPSDGPGDLTRQDCTDMIAYLLSANGFPAGKTDLPVEAGAQKEIMIEAKK
;
A
#
# COMPACT_ATOMS: atom_id res chain seq x y z
N MET A 1 -19.16 -49.92 -4.07
CA MET A 1 -18.45 -49.02 -3.16
C MET A 1 -17.98 -47.83 -3.95
N LYS A 2 -18.64 -46.68 -3.75
CA LYS A 2 -18.27 -45.47 -4.48
C LYS A 2 -17.20 -44.75 -3.71
N LEU A 3 -15.98 -44.67 -4.24
CA LEU A 3 -14.91 -43.85 -3.69
C LEU A 3 -15.22 -42.38 -4.04
N PHE A 4 -15.56 -41.59 -3.01
CA PHE A 4 -15.55 -40.15 -3.14
C PHE A 4 -14.10 -39.69 -2.91
N LEU A 5 -13.39 -39.35 -4.00
CA LEU A 5 -12.20 -38.56 -3.87
C LEU A 5 -12.61 -37.14 -3.49
N PRO A 6 -12.09 -36.59 -2.39
CA PRO A 6 -12.26 -35.18 -2.13
C PRO A 6 -11.55 -34.41 -3.25
N VAL A 7 -12.30 -33.67 -4.03
CA VAL A 7 -11.71 -32.68 -4.91
C VAL A 7 -11.18 -31.59 -3.99
N LEU A 8 -9.87 -31.62 -3.71
CA LEU A 8 -9.18 -30.50 -3.15
C LEU A 8 -9.19 -29.39 -4.22
N LEU A 9 -10.18 -28.50 -4.11
CA LEU A 9 -10.04 -27.20 -4.76
C LEU A 9 -8.91 -26.48 -4.02
N ALA A 10 -7.71 -26.53 -4.59
CA ALA A 10 -6.69 -25.56 -4.27
C ALA A 10 -7.23 -24.20 -4.72
N ALA A 11 -7.72 -23.41 -3.74
CA ALA A 11 -7.99 -22.02 -3.99
C ALA A 11 -6.67 -21.39 -4.45
N ALA A 12 -6.52 -21.16 -5.76
CA ALA A 12 -5.49 -20.29 -6.27
C ALA A 12 -5.60 -18.99 -5.46
N ALA A 13 -4.50 -18.56 -4.82
CA ALA A 13 -4.46 -17.27 -4.19
C ALA A 13 -4.91 -16.25 -5.23
N ALA A 14 -6.13 -15.74 -5.08
CA ALA A 14 -6.66 -14.74 -6.00
C ALA A 14 -5.81 -13.50 -5.85
N SER A 15 -5.20 -13.02 -6.93
CA SER A 15 -4.56 -11.72 -6.95
C SER A 15 -5.63 -10.66 -6.68
N HIS A 16 -5.30 -9.68 -5.84
CA HIS A 16 -6.18 -8.59 -5.46
C HIS A 16 -5.76 -7.31 -6.14
N SER A 17 -6.70 -6.41 -6.29
CA SER A 17 -6.46 -5.05 -6.76
C SER A 17 -6.65 -4.06 -5.60
N VAL A 18 -5.95 -2.93 -5.65
CA VAL A 18 -6.21 -1.81 -4.73
C VAL A 18 -7.64 -1.29 -4.81
N TRP A 19 -8.40 -1.68 -5.84
CA TRP A 19 -9.84 -1.37 -5.96
C TRP A 19 -10.74 -2.28 -5.13
N ASP A 20 -10.19 -3.33 -4.53
CA ASP A 20 -10.97 -4.36 -3.82
C ASP A 20 -11.20 -4.06 -2.33
N GLY A 21 -10.86 -2.85 -1.86
CA GLY A 21 -11.00 -2.51 -0.45
C GLY A 21 -9.99 -3.25 0.43
N VAL A 22 -8.70 -3.08 0.12
CA VAL A 22 -7.61 -3.88 0.70
C VAL A 22 -7.02 -3.31 2.00
N TYR A 23 -7.50 -2.17 2.45
CA TYR A 23 -7.09 -1.51 3.70
C TYR A 23 -8.32 -1.03 4.47
N SER A 24 -8.20 -0.77 5.77
CA SER A 24 -9.29 -0.20 6.57
C SER A 24 -9.13 1.32 6.71
N ALA A 25 -10.24 2.01 6.96
CA ALA A 25 -10.23 3.45 7.24
C ALA A 25 -9.42 3.79 8.49
N GLU A 26 -9.47 2.93 9.52
CA GLU A 26 -8.68 3.09 10.75
C GLU A 26 -7.18 2.99 10.47
N GLN A 27 -6.77 2.05 9.61
CA GLN A 27 -5.39 1.92 9.20
C GLN A 27 -4.91 3.15 8.42
N ALA A 28 -5.72 3.66 7.51
CA ALA A 28 -5.41 4.89 6.77
C ALA A 28 -5.26 6.08 7.71
N ALA A 29 -6.05 6.19 8.77
CA ALA A 29 -5.93 7.23 9.78
C ALA A 29 -4.61 7.14 10.55
N ARG A 30 -4.20 5.92 10.95
CA ARG A 30 -2.88 5.71 11.55
C ARG A 30 -1.75 6.11 10.61
N GLY A 31 -1.88 5.72 9.35
CA GLY A 31 -0.91 6.07 8.31
C GLY A 31 -0.82 7.58 8.06
N GLN A 32 -1.94 8.27 8.10
CA GLN A 32 -1.99 9.73 7.97
C GLN A 32 -1.20 10.42 9.09
N LYS A 33 -1.37 9.97 10.32
CA LYS A 33 -0.64 10.51 11.46
C LYS A 33 0.87 10.27 11.31
N ALA A 34 1.26 9.05 10.95
CA ALA A 34 2.66 8.71 10.73
C ALA A 34 3.26 9.54 9.58
N TYR A 35 2.51 9.75 8.53
CA TYR A 35 2.90 10.60 7.41
C TYR A 35 3.15 12.05 7.85
N GLN A 36 2.23 12.63 8.60
CA GLN A 36 2.36 14.00 9.09
C GLN A 36 3.56 14.18 10.00
N ASP A 37 3.86 13.17 10.82
CA ASP A 37 4.98 13.21 11.75
C ASP A 37 6.35 13.09 11.08
N GLY A 38 6.46 12.40 9.95
CA GLY A 38 7.76 12.06 9.39
C GLY A 38 7.98 12.29 7.88
N CYS A 39 6.93 12.53 7.12
CA CYS A 39 7.00 12.58 5.65
C CYS A 39 6.56 13.91 5.06
N ALA A 40 5.63 14.58 5.71
CA ALA A 40 5.01 15.81 5.19
C ALA A 40 6.02 16.94 4.99
N ARG A 41 7.05 17.02 5.81
CA ARG A 41 8.08 18.06 5.68
C ARG A 41 8.80 18.05 4.33
N CYS A 42 8.92 16.89 3.69
CA CYS A 42 9.52 16.74 2.38
C CYS A 42 8.48 16.58 1.26
N HIS A 43 7.45 15.75 1.50
CA HIS A 43 6.45 15.44 0.47
C HIS A 43 5.22 16.38 0.46
N GLY A 44 5.13 17.30 1.42
CA GLY A 44 4.04 18.25 1.53
C GLY A 44 2.89 17.76 2.42
N ASP A 45 2.15 18.70 3.00
CA ASP A 45 1.03 18.40 3.90
C ASP A 45 -0.15 17.72 3.18
N LYS A 46 -0.25 17.92 1.88
CA LYS A 46 -1.28 17.36 1.00
C LYS A 46 -0.72 16.32 0.02
N LEU A 47 0.45 15.76 0.31
CA LEU A 47 1.12 14.80 -0.58
C LEU A 47 1.52 15.37 -1.95
N GLU A 48 1.55 16.69 -2.09
CA GLU A 48 1.76 17.38 -3.36
C GLU A 48 3.20 17.37 -3.87
N GLY A 49 4.14 17.00 -3.01
CA GLY A 49 5.56 17.09 -3.30
C GLY A 49 6.13 18.49 -3.05
N LYS A 50 7.43 18.56 -2.87
CA LYS A 50 8.21 19.80 -2.73
C LYS A 50 9.60 19.58 -3.29
N ASP A 51 10.14 20.57 -3.99
CA ASP A 51 11.52 20.52 -4.48
C ASP A 51 11.83 19.17 -5.17
N ASP A 52 12.79 18.42 -4.64
CA ASP A 52 13.20 17.13 -5.19
C ASP A 52 12.34 15.95 -4.70
N SER A 53 11.39 16.19 -3.79
CA SER A 53 10.51 15.15 -3.28
C SER A 53 9.26 15.02 -4.16
N PRO A 54 9.03 13.86 -4.77
CA PRO A 54 7.90 13.70 -5.70
C PRO A 54 6.55 13.74 -4.99
N PRO A 55 5.48 14.09 -5.73
CA PRO A 55 4.13 13.95 -5.21
C PRO A 55 3.79 12.47 -4.95
N LEU A 56 3.00 12.24 -3.93
CA LEU A 56 2.54 10.90 -3.54
C LEU A 56 1.05 10.70 -3.85
N VAL A 57 0.46 11.61 -4.60
CA VAL A 57 -0.91 11.54 -5.12
C VAL A 57 -0.93 11.95 -6.58
N GLY A 58 -1.99 11.53 -7.27
CA GLY A 58 -2.30 11.98 -8.61
C GLY A 58 -1.59 11.21 -9.71
N ASP A 59 -1.62 11.78 -10.91
CA ASP A 59 -1.18 11.08 -12.12
C ASP A 59 0.30 10.68 -12.10
N ALA A 60 1.17 11.54 -11.57
CA ALA A 60 2.60 11.23 -11.51
C ALA A 60 2.89 10.04 -10.59
N PHE A 61 2.21 9.97 -9.44
CA PHE A 61 2.31 8.84 -8.52
C PHE A 61 1.77 7.55 -9.16
N LEU A 62 0.58 7.61 -9.74
CA LEU A 62 -0.06 6.46 -10.37
C LEU A 62 0.72 5.97 -11.59
N LYS A 63 1.27 6.89 -12.39
CA LYS A 63 2.11 6.52 -13.53
C LYS A 63 3.34 5.72 -13.10
N LYS A 64 3.95 6.07 -11.98
CA LYS A 64 5.12 5.36 -11.45
C LYS A 64 4.76 3.99 -10.88
N TRP A 65 3.64 3.88 -10.19
CA TRP A 65 3.31 2.70 -9.38
C TRP A 65 2.28 1.77 -9.99
N LYS A 66 1.53 2.19 -11.01
CA LYS A 66 0.57 1.31 -11.69
C LYS A 66 1.24 0.03 -12.19
N ASN A 67 0.50 -1.07 -12.14
CA ASN A 67 0.95 -2.39 -12.56
C ASN A 67 2.09 -2.97 -11.71
N LYS A 68 2.33 -2.38 -10.54
CA LYS A 68 3.28 -2.90 -9.55
C LYS A 68 2.53 -3.39 -8.32
N ALA A 69 3.10 -4.40 -7.66
CA ALA A 69 2.53 -4.90 -6.41
C ALA A 69 2.72 -3.88 -5.28
N VAL A 70 1.78 -3.86 -4.35
CA VAL A 70 1.87 -3.04 -3.13
C VAL A 70 3.16 -3.31 -2.36
N SER A 71 3.63 -4.57 -2.35
CA SER A 71 4.91 -4.92 -1.71
C SER A 71 6.08 -4.09 -2.21
N ARG A 72 6.10 -3.73 -3.48
CA ARG A 72 7.20 -2.93 -4.07
C ARG A 72 7.22 -1.51 -3.51
N LEU A 73 6.04 -0.91 -3.33
CA LEU A 73 5.92 0.41 -2.74
C LEU A 73 6.29 0.39 -1.26
N VAL A 74 5.82 -0.61 -0.51
CA VAL A 74 6.18 -0.79 0.90
C VAL A 74 7.68 -1.01 1.07
N ASP A 75 8.26 -1.90 0.27
CA ASP A 75 9.69 -2.21 0.34
C ASP A 75 10.56 -1.00 0.03
N GLN A 76 10.22 -0.23 -0.99
CA GLN A 76 10.95 0.99 -1.33
C GLN A 76 10.85 2.02 -0.22
N THR A 77 9.65 2.23 0.34
CA THR A 77 9.43 3.15 1.45
C THR A 77 10.28 2.77 2.66
N LYS A 78 10.24 1.50 3.06
CA LYS A 78 11.03 1.01 4.20
C LYS A 78 12.53 1.16 3.99
N ARG A 79 13.00 0.87 2.79
CA ARG A 79 14.43 0.88 2.48
C ARG A 79 15.01 2.28 2.32
N THR A 80 14.21 3.23 1.81
CA THR A 80 14.72 4.54 1.38
C THR A 80 14.18 5.73 2.17
N MET A 81 13.10 5.56 2.93
CA MET A 81 12.45 6.68 3.62
C MET A 81 12.46 6.51 5.14
N PRO A 82 12.51 7.60 5.88
CA PRO A 82 12.86 8.94 5.42
C PRO A 82 14.30 9.01 4.92
N SER A 83 14.58 9.85 3.92
CA SER A 83 15.90 9.88 3.27
C SER A 83 17.05 10.33 4.20
N ASP A 84 16.73 11.02 5.28
CA ASP A 84 17.68 11.44 6.32
C ASP A 84 17.86 10.40 7.45
N GLY A 85 17.15 9.29 7.40
CA GLY A 85 17.21 8.20 8.37
C GLY A 85 16.59 6.91 7.80
N PRO A 86 17.11 6.37 6.66
CA PRO A 86 16.51 5.19 6.03
C PRO A 86 16.52 3.99 6.96
N GLY A 87 15.43 3.20 6.94
CA GLY A 87 15.32 1.96 7.68
C GLY A 87 14.81 2.08 9.12
N ASP A 88 14.56 3.28 9.63
CA ASP A 88 14.05 3.49 10.99
C ASP A 88 12.58 3.10 11.17
N LEU A 89 11.83 3.07 10.08
CA LEU A 89 10.42 2.70 10.09
C LEU A 89 10.25 1.19 10.10
N THR A 90 9.31 0.70 10.89
CA THR A 90 8.92 -0.72 10.83
C THR A 90 8.12 -0.98 9.56
N ARG A 91 8.01 -2.25 9.15
CA ARG A 91 7.16 -2.62 8.02
C ARG A 91 5.69 -2.28 8.29
N GLN A 92 5.24 -2.40 9.55
CA GLN A 92 3.88 -1.98 9.95
C GLN A 92 3.68 -0.49 9.72
N ASP A 93 4.62 0.35 10.14
CA ASP A 93 4.53 1.80 9.93
C ASP A 93 4.44 2.13 8.44
N CYS A 94 5.27 1.52 7.63
CA CYS A 94 5.25 1.70 6.18
C CYS A 94 3.93 1.22 5.58
N THR A 95 3.43 0.06 6.00
CA THR A 95 2.16 -0.49 5.51
C THR A 95 0.98 0.43 5.86
N ASP A 96 0.94 0.97 7.08
CA ASP A 96 -0.08 1.94 7.47
C ASP A 96 -0.02 3.21 6.62
N MET A 97 1.18 3.72 6.36
CA MET A 97 1.36 4.88 5.50
C MET A 97 0.92 4.61 4.06
N ILE A 98 1.20 3.41 3.53
CA ILE A 98 0.73 3.04 2.20
C ILE A 98 -0.79 2.97 2.16
N ALA A 99 -1.45 2.48 3.20
CA ALA A 99 -2.92 2.53 3.30
C ALA A 99 -3.43 3.98 3.21
N TYR A 100 -2.76 4.92 3.87
CA TYR A 100 -3.08 6.34 3.74
C TYR A 100 -2.88 6.85 2.30
N LEU A 101 -1.79 6.48 1.63
CA LEU A 101 -1.58 6.87 0.23
C LEU A 101 -2.66 6.30 -0.69
N LEU A 102 -3.08 5.06 -0.48
CA LEU A 102 -4.18 4.47 -1.25
C LEU A 102 -5.47 5.26 -1.06
N SER A 103 -5.79 5.63 0.18
CA SER A 103 -6.95 6.46 0.49
C SER A 103 -6.87 7.82 -0.20
N ALA A 104 -5.73 8.48 -0.11
CA ALA A 104 -5.52 9.80 -0.71
C ALA A 104 -5.60 9.78 -2.23
N ASN A 105 -5.28 8.65 -2.85
CA ASN A 105 -5.39 8.46 -4.30
C ASN A 105 -6.77 7.95 -4.75
N GLY A 106 -7.76 7.87 -3.85
CA GLY A 106 -9.13 7.55 -4.18
C GLY A 106 -9.46 6.06 -4.25
N PHE A 107 -8.56 5.19 -3.83
CA PHE A 107 -8.87 3.75 -3.75
C PHE A 107 -9.76 3.47 -2.54
N PRO A 108 -10.73 2.54 -2.65
CA PRO A 108 -11.73 2.33 -1.61
C PRO A 108 -11.14 1.62 -0.38
N ALA A 109 -11.65 2.00 0.79
CA ALA A 109 -11.41 1.26 2.03
C ALA A 109 -12.27 -0.01 2.07
N GLY A 110 -11.79 -1.00 2.78
CA GLY A 110 -12.50 -2.23 3.09
C GLY A 110 -12.66 -2.41 4.60
N LYS A 111 -12.86 -3.67 4.99
CA LYS A 111 -13.16 -4.02 6.39
C LYS A 111 -11.95 -4.45 7.19
N THR A 112 -10.86 -4.78 6.53
CA THR A 112 -9.64 -5.31 7.17
C THR A 112 -8.44 -4.48 6.78
N ASP A 113 -7.43 -4.49 7.63
CA ASP A 113 -6.17 -3.80 7.38
C ASP A 113 -5.43 -4.42 6.19
N LEU A 114 -4.67 -3.59 5.49
CA LEU A 114 -3.67 -4.04 4.53
C LEU A 114 -2.69 -4.96 5.26
N PRO A 115 -2.46 -6.19 4.76
CA PRO A 115 -1.57 -7.13 5.44
C PRO A 115 -0.13 -6.62 5.45
N VAL A 116 0.60 -6.98 6.51
CA VAL A 116 2.01 -6.57 6.70
C VAL A 116 2.97 -7.52 5.99
N GLU A 117 2.60 -8.79 5.84
CA GLU A 117 3.44 -9.82 5.23
C GLU A 117 3.72 -9.51 3.77
N ALA A 118 4.99 -9.58 3.39
CA ALA A 118 5.43 -9.29 2.02
C ALA A 118 4.75 -10.19 0.99
N GLY A 119 4.55 -11.47 1.30
CA GLY A 119 3.89 -12.41 0.40
C GLY A 119 2.44 -12.03 0.08
N ALA A 120 1.69 -11.60 1.08
CA ALA A 120 0.32 -11.11 0.88
C ALA A 120 0.30 -9.79 0.09
N GLN A 121 1.23 -8.90 0.35
CA GLN A 121 1.35 -7.62 -0.36
C GLN A 121 1.75 -7.79 -1.83
N LYS A 122 2.48 -8.86 -2.18
CA LYS A 122 2.80 -9.21 -3.56
C LYS A 122 1.57 -9.52 -4.42
N GLU A 123 0.52 -10.00 -3.79
CA GLU A 123 -0.72 -10.39 -4.46
C GLU A 123 -1.68 -9.21 -4.68
N ILE A 124 -1.34 -8.03 -4.20
CA ILE A 124 -2.15 -6.82 -4.34
C ILE A 124 -1.51 -5.92 -5.39
N MET A 125 -2.22 -5.69 -6.49
CA MET A 125 -1.73 -4.88 -7.60
C MET A 125 -2.26 -3.46 -7.52
N ILE A 126 -1.37 -2.50 -7.76
CA ILE A 126 -1.74 -1.09 -7.93
C ILE A 126 -2.21 -0.91 -9.36
N GLU A 127 -3.47 -0.52 -9.51
CA GLU A 127 -4.11 -0.31 -10.81
C GLU A 127 -4.65 1.12 -10.88
N ALA A 128 -4.35 1.82 -11.96
CA ALA A 128 -4.74 3.23 -12.10
C ALA A 128 -6.25 3.43 -12.23
N LYS A 129 -6.94 2.45 -12.81
CA LYS A 129 -8.41 2.45 -12.99
C LYS A 129 -8.97 1.07 -12.75
N LYS A 130 -10.21 1.07 -12.27
CA LYS A 130 -10.98 -0.16 -12.11
C LYS A 130 -11.31 -0.77 -13.48
#